data_bd0bf6570dcdfc5ec8571129f8960104
#
_entry.id   bd0bf6570dcdfc5ec8571129f8960104
#
_cell.length_a   1.000
_cell.length_b   1.000
_cell.length_c   1.000
_cell.angle_alpha   90.00
_cell.angle_beta   90.00
_cell.angle_gamma   90.00
#
_symmetry.space_group_name_H-M   'P 1'
#
loop_
_entity.id
_entity.type
_entity.pdbx_description
1 polymer ?
#
loop_
_entity_poly.entity_id
_entity_poly.type
_entity_poly.pdbx_seq_one_letter_code
_entity_poly.pdbx_strand_id
1 'polypeptide(L)'
;MAPAPGSCPNWQTIPPYVTPEMKDNYTPYKRNPETGARYWAIPGQEGYMHILGGLEKDSNTGAISTDPENHDLMCHLRAEKVAKIPVPDVEVQGCADDADLLIVGF
;
A
#
# COMPACT_ATOMS: atom_id res chain seq x y z
N MET A 1 -26.63 9.83 5.37
CA MET A 1 -27.26 9.02 4.30
C MET A 1 -26.33 7.89 3.97
N ALA A 2 -26.67 6.67 4.38
CA ALA A 2 -25.82 5.51 4.09
C ALA A 2 -25.68 5.32 2.58
N PRO A 3 -24.48 5.00 2.06
CA PRO A 3 -24.32 4.68 0.66
C PRO A 3 -25.19 3.46 0.31
N ALA A 4 -25.76 3.48 -0.90
CA ALA A 4 -26.60 2.38 -1.37
C ALA A 4 -25.82 1.05 -1.30
N PRO A 5 -26.51 -0.07 -0.96
CA PRO A 5 -25.88 -1.37 -0.97
C PRO A 5 -25.25 -1.66 -2.34
N GLY A 6 -23.94 -1.89 -2.38
CA GLY A 6 -23.18 -2.11 -3.60
C GLY A 6 -22.38 -0.91 -4.12
N SER A 7 -22.50 0.28 -3.53
CA SER A 7 -21.52 1.35 -3.77
C SER A 7 -20.28 1.08 -2.91
N CYS A 8 -19.34 0.31 -3.46
CA CYS A 8 -17.99 0.38 -2.88
C CYS A 8 -17.57 1.85 -2.84
N PRO A 9 -17.08 2.37 -1.70
CA PRO A 9 -16.34 3.63 -1.73
C PRO A 9 -15.35 3.55 -2.87
N ASN A 10 -15.17 4.64 -3.58
CA ASN A 10 -14.35 4.67 -4.79
C ASN A 10 -12.89 4.35 -4.45
N TRP A 11 -12.59 3.08 -4.24
CA TRP A 11 -11.25 2.52 -3.98
C TRP A 11 -10.34 2.55 -5.20
N GLN A 12 -10.69 3.39 -6.17
CA GLN A 12 -9.81 3.66 -7.31
C GLN A 12 -8.59 4.46 -6.86
N THR A 13 -7.86 3.92 -5.90
CA THR A 13 -6.45 4.17 -5.87
C THR A 13 -5.86 3.40 -7.05
N ILE A 14 -5.91 4.01 -8.22
CA ILE A 14 -5.14 3.53 -9.36
C ILE A 14 -3.69 3.51 -8.86
N PRO A 15 -3.03 2.34 -8.84
CA PRO A 15 -1.64 2.31 -8.42
C PRO A 15 -0.85 3.26 -9.33
N PRO A 16 0.11 3.99 -8.80
CA PRO A 16 0.93 4.88 -9.63
C PRO A 16 1.71 4.04 -10.62
N TYR A 17 1.32 4.08 -11.87
CA TYR A 17 2.04 3.41 -12.95
C TYR A 17 3.35 4.12 -13.25
N VAL A 18 4.33 3.33 -13.70
CA VAL A 18 5.59 3.86 -14.22
C VAL A 18 5.31 4.64 -15.50
N THR A 19 5.80 5.86 -15.57
CA THR A 19 5.74 6.69 -16.78
C THR A 19 7.01 6.56 -17.62
N PRO A 20 6.99 6.87 -18.93
CA PRO A 20 8.17 6.79 -19.78
C PRO A 20 9.34 7.64 -19.26
N GLU A 21 9.06 8.76 -18.63
CA GLU A 21 10.07 9.69 -18.09
C GLU A 21 10.81 9.10 -16.88
N MET A 22 10.23 8.08 -16.24
CA MET A 22 10.83 7.41 -15.09
C MET A 22 11.84 6.33 -15.48
N LYS A 23 11.98 6.00 -16.77
CA LYS A 23 12.77 4.86 -17.25
C LYS A 23 14.20 4.84 -16.69
N ASP A 24 14.85 5.96 -16.66
CA ASP A 24 16.26 6.07 -16.23
C ASP A 24 16.43 6.10 -14.70
N ASN A 25 15.36 6.38 -13.96
CA ASN A 25 15.34 6.51 -12.51
C ASN A 25 14.40 5.50 -11.82
N TYR A 26 13.94 4.50 -12.56
CA TYR A 26 13.06 3.48 -12.00
C TYR A 26 13.86 2.39 -11.31
N THR A 27 13.47 2.11 -10.08
CA THR A 27 13.84 0.89 -9.37
C THR A 27 12.56 0.23 -8.86
N PRO A 28 12.49 -1.12 -8.88
CA PRO A 28 11.24 -1.84 -8.60
C PRO A 28 10.63 -1.57 -7.22
N TYR A 29 11.46 -1.19 -6.25
CA TYR A 29 11.02 -0.91 -4.89
C TYR A 29 11.02 0.56 -4.52
N LYS A 30 11.28 1.45 -5.50
CA LYS A 30 11.13 2.89 -5.32
C LYS A 30 9.69 3.22 -4.90
N ARG A 31 9.55 3.99 -3.83
CA ARG A 31 8.27 4.34 -3.24
C ARG A 31 7.93 5.80 -3.48
N ASN A 32 6.64 6.06 -3.62
CA ASN A 32 6.12 7.41 -3.50
C ASN A 32 6.30 7.88 -2.04
N PRO A 33 6.95 9.02 -1.78
CA PRO A 33 7.23 9.47 -0.42
C PRO A 33 5.97 9.83 0.38
N GLU A 34 4.91 10.22 -0.30
CA GLU A 34 3.65 10.62 0.36
C GLU A 34 2.82 9.41 0.80
N THR A 35 2.67 8.44 -0.09
CA THR A 35 1.79 7.28 0.13
C THR A 35 2.51 6.03 0.58
N GLY A 36 3.83 5.94 0.40
CA GLY A 36 4.61 4.73 0.58
C GLY A 36 4.34 3.63 -0.47
N ALA A 37 3.46 3.90 -1.44
CA ALA A 37 3.15 2.95 -2.52
C ALA A 37 4.30 2.86 -3.53
N ARG A 38 4.53 1.66 -4.06
CA ARG A 38 5.49 1.46 -5.15
C ARG A 38 4.87 1.83 -6.49
N TYR A 39 5.71 2.26 -7.43
CA TYR A 39 5.29 2.43 -8.81
C TYR A 39 5.17 1.08 -9.51
N TRP A 40 4.13 0.90 -10.29
CA TRP A 40 3.82 -0.35 -10.97
C TRP A 40 4.28 -0.32 -12.42
N ALA A 41 5.15 -1.27 -12.78
CA ALA A 41 5.43 -1.58 -14.17
C ALA A 41 4.41 -2.61 -14.67
N ILE A 42 3.88 -2.37 -15.86
CA ILE A 42 2.95 -3.31 -16.49
C ILE A 42 3.74 -4.51 -17.01
N PRO A 43 3.31 -5.76 -16.72
CA PRO A 43 3.97 -6.93 -17.25
C PRO A 43 4.12 -6.88 -18.79
N GLY A 44 5.31 -7.17 -19.28
CA GLY A 44 5.65 -7.06 -20.71
C GLY A 44 6.19 -5.71 -21.14
N GLN A 45 6.23 -4.74 -20.28
CA GLN A 45 6.83 -3.44 -20.57
C GLN A 45 8.35 -3.55 -20.63
N GLU A 46 8.94 -3.18 -21.77
CA GLU A 46 10.39 -3.28 -22.01
C GLU A 46 11.21 -2.41 -21.07
N GLY A 47 12.27 -2.95 -20.50
CA GLY A 47 13.18 -2.25 -19.60
C GLY A 47 12.74 -2.19 -18.13
N TYR A 48 11.57 -2.76 -17.78
CA TYR A 48 11.05 -2.75 -16.42
C TYR A 48 10.95 -4.13 -15.77
N MET A 49 11.62 -5.11 -16.35
CA MET A 49 11.64 -6.47 -15.81
C MET A 49 12.30 -6.50 -14.44
N HIS A 50 11.67 -7.20 -13.50
CA HIS A 50 12.19 -7.40 -12.16
C HIS A 50 11.66 -8.68 -11.54
N ILE A 51 12.30 -9.14 -10.48
CA ILE A 51 11.90 -10.35 -9.77
C ILE A 51 10.71 -10.04 -8.86
N LEU A 52 9.61 -10.75 -9.07
CA LEU A 52 8.49 -10.84 -8.15
C LEU A 52 8.61 -12.17 -7.41
N GLY A 53 8.57 -12.18 -6.13
CA GLY A 53 8.63 -13.41 -5.37
C GLY A 53 8.49 -13.16 -3.88
N GLY A 54 8.33 -14.23 -3.11
CA GLY A 54 8.00 -14.18 -1.69
C GLY A 54 9.19 -13.90 -0.75
N LEU A 55 10.40 -13.82 -1.26
CA LEU A 55 11.58 -13.53 -0.44
C LEU A 55 11.70 -12.03 -0.15
N GLU A 56 12.37 -11.69 0.95
CA GLU A 56 12.67 -10.29 1.28
C GLU A 56 13.52 -9.66 0.17
N LYS A 57 13.22 -8.41 -0.11
CA LYS A 57 13.86 -7.63 -1.16
C LYS A 57 14.57 -6.42 -0.57
N ASP A 58 15.63 -6.02 -1.23
CA ASP A 58 16.26 -4.72 -0.97
C ASP A 58 15.24 -3.59 -1.14
N SER A 59 15.28 -2.62 -0.24
CA SER A 59 14.28 -1.56 -0.10
C SER A 59 14.16 -0.61 -1.30
N ASN A 60 15.09 -0.64 -2.22
CA ASN A 60 15.12 0.19 -3.42
C ASN A 60 15.21 -0.62 -4.72
N THR A 61 16.20 -1.50 -4.81
CA THR A 61 16.51 -2.24 -6.05
C THR A 61 15.57 -3.40 -6.31
N GLY A 62 14.94 -3.95 -5.27
CA GLY A 62 14.12 -5.15 -5.37
C GLY A 62 14.92 -6.44 -5.55
N ALA A 63 16.24 -6.42 -5.41
CA ALA A 63 17.06 -7.62 -5.36
C ALA A 63 16.76 -8.42 -4.08
N ILE A 64 16.94 -9.74 -4.14
CA ILE A 64 16.80 -10.59 -2.94
C ILE A 64 17.84 -10.17 -1.91
N SER A 65 17.40 -9.94 -0.68
CA SER A 65 18.24 -9.51 0.41
C SER A 65 18.02 -10.38 1.65
N THR A 66 19.12 -10.78 2.27
CA THR A 66 19.14 -11.47 3.57
C THR A 66 19.72 -10.57 4.68
N ASP A 67 19.92 -9.31 4.38
CA ASP A 67 20.44 -8.33 5.31
C ASP A 67 19.43 -8.00 6.41
N PRO A 68 19.77 -8.17 7.70
CA PRO A 68 18.85 -7.91 8.80
C PRO A 68 18.48 -6.43 8.94
N GLU A 69 19.36 -5.49 8.61
CA GLU A 69 19.06 -4.06 8.66
C GLU A 69 18.02 -3.69 7.58
N ASN A 70 18.19 -4.25 6.38
CA ASN A 70 17.19 -4.09 5.32
C ASN A 70 15.84 -4.72 5.71
N HIS A 71 15.83 -5.86 6.40
CA HIS A 71 14.60 -6.48 6.87
C HIS A 71 13.86 -5.59 7.87
N ASP A 72 14.56 -5.04 8.85
CA ASP A 72 14.00 -4.09 9.82
C ASP A 72 13.40 -2.86 9.11
N LEU A 73 14.16 -2.25 8.21
CA LEU A 73 13.70 -1.13 7.38
C LEU A 73 12.43 -1.49 6.59
N MET A 74 12.39 -2.66 5.97
CA MET A 74 11.24 -3.11 5.18
C MET A 74 10.00 -3.34 6.05
N CYS A 75 10.16 -3.82 7.28
CA CYS A 75 9.07 -3.94 8.24
C CYS A 75 8.47 -2.58 8.57
N HIS A 76 9.31 -1.59 8.87
CA HIS A 76 8.87 -0.23 9.14
C HIS A 76 8.17 0.42 7.95
N LEU A 77 8.75 0.31 6.75
CA LEU A 77 8.16 0.85 5.52
C LEU A 77 6.77 0.26 5.20
N ARG A 78 6.58 -1.03 5.49
CA ARG A 78 5.27 -1.69 5.32
C ARG A 78 4.26 -1.18 6.34
N ALA A 79 4.66 -1.05 7.60
CA ALA A 79 3.81 -0.52 8.66
C ALA A 79 3.39 0.93 8.38
N GLU A 80 4.33 1.79 8.00
CA GLU A 80 4.05 3.18 7.64
C GLU A 80 3.10 3.29 6.43
N LYS A 81 3.28 2.44 5.42
CA LYS A 81 2.39 2.41 4.26
C LYS A 81 0.95 2.10 4.67
N VAL A 82 0.76 1.12 5.56
CA VAL A 82 -0.57 0.77 6.08
C VAL A 82 -1.15 1.91 6.90
N ALA A 83 -0.34 2.55 7.75
CA ALA A 83 -0.78 3.67 8.57
C ALA A 83 -1.21 4.90 7.74
N LYS A 84 -0.71 5.04 6.52
CA LYS A 84 -1.08 6.13 5.60
C LYS A 84 -2.35 5.86 4.78
N ILE A 85 -2.97 4.69 4.91
CA ILE A 85 -4.21 4.38 4.20
C ILE A 85 -5.32 5.26 4.80
N PRO A 86 -6.02 6.06 3.97
CA PRO A 86 -7.15 6.83 4.46
C PRO A 86 -8.27 5.88 4.89
N VAL A 87 -8.62 5.92 6.16
CA VAL A 87 -9.72 5.15 6.71
C VAL A 87 -10.92 6.07 6.87
N PRO A 88 -12.11 5.70 6.36
CA PRO A 88 -13.32 6.48 6.59
C PRO A 88 -13.68 6.47 8.07
N ASP A 89 -14.38 7.52 8.50
CA ASP A 89 -14.90 7.59 9.87
C ASP A 89 -15.81 6.39 10.15
N VAL A 90 -15.67 5.85 11.36
CA VAL A 90 -16.51 4.74 11.81
C VAL A 90 -17.90 5.30 12.17
N GLU A 91 -18.94 4.74 11.58
CA GLU A 91 -20.30 5.05 11.96
C GLU A 91 -20.64 4.33 13.27
N VAL A 92 -20.98 5.09 14.29
CA VAL A 92 -21.40 4.57 15.60
C VAL A 92 -22.90 4.77 15.72
N GLN A 93 -23.61 3.66 15.97
CA GLN A 93 -25.05 3.68 16.25
C GLN A 93 -25.29 3.31 17.73
N GLY A 94 -26.07 4.11 18.42
CA GLY A 94 -26.39 3.92 19.82
C GLY A 94 -25.70 4.92 20.75
N CYS A 95 -25.77 4.64 22.04
CA CYS A 95 -25.22 5.50 23.09
C CYS A 95 -23.81 5.03 23.44
N ALA A 96 -22.79 5.74 22.96
CA ALA A 96 -21.39 5.35 23.16
C ALA A 96 -20.92 5.50 24.61
N ASP A 97 -21.51 6.47 25.35
CA ASP A 97 -21.04 6.82 26.70
C ASP A 97 -21.56 5.91 27.80
N ASP A 98 -22.58 5.10 27.52
CA ASP A 98 -23.27 4.24 28.51
C ASP A 98 -23.57 2.86 27.93
N ALA A 99 -22.66 2.35 27.13
CA ALA A 99 -22.82 1.05 26.48
C ALA A 99 -22.18 -0.07 27.30
N ASP A 100 -22.98 -1.05 27.71
CA ASP A 100 -22.49 -2.29 28.34
C ASP A 100 -21.89 -3.27 27.34
N LEU A 101 -22.20 -3.11 26.04
CA LEU A 101 -21.77 -4.00 24.96
C LEU A 101 -21.45 -3.22 23.68
N LEU A 102 -20.28 -3.46 23.14
CA LEU A 102 -19.88 -2.98 21.80
C LEU A 102 -19.96 -4.13 20.80
N ILE A 103 -20.76 -3.93 19.74
CA ILE A 103 -20.81 -4.86 18.61
C ILE A 103 -20.08 -4.18 17.43
N VAL A 104 -19.04 -4.84 16.93
CA VAL A 104 -18.30 -4.40 15.75
C VAL A 104 -18.70 -5.29 14.57
N GLY A 105 -19.21 -4.67 13.51
CA GLY A 105 -19.62 -5.33 12.28
C GLY A 105 -18.97 -4.71 11.05
N PHE A 106 -18.97 -5.40 9.92
CA PHE A 106 -18.49 -4.95 8.61
C PHE A 106 -19.37 -5.50 7.50
#